data_7ec446d9231b385fcab460f1df32beb1
#
_entry.id   7ec446d9231b385fcab460f1df32beb1
#
_cell.length_a   1.000
_cell.length_b   1.000
_cell.length_c   1.000
_cell.angle_alpha   90.00
_cell.angle_beta   90.00
_cell.angle_gamma   90.00
#
_symmetry.space_group_name_H-M   'P 1'
#
loop_
_entity.id
_entity.type
_entity.pdbx_description
1 polymer ?
#
loop_
_entity_poly.entity_id
_entity_poly.type
_entity_poly.pdbx_seq_one_letter_code
_entity_poly.pdbx_strand_id
1 'polypeptide(L)'
;DRGKLISAFLEKLFSKYVDYNFTAGLEDQLDEITSGKESWIKVLEMFWKDFNNNVSEVKEKRTREVLDLLNESLGALIFDTDKDGNIVRKCQLCDTGSLSLKNSFRGGAFIGCSNYPDCKFTRPLSKAKAAAQSQLAEPKFLGKHENGNDIYLKNGRFGPYLQYEKLKDEELEETKTKKKKKNKK
;
A
#
# COMPACT_ATOMS: atom_id res chain seq x y z
N ASP A 1 1.81 6.76 -0.37
CA ASP A 1 2.43 5.44 -0.62
C ASP A 1 2.39 5.03 -2.08
N ARG A 2 1.23 5.15 -2.77
CA ARG A 2 1.15 4.88 -4.22
C ARG A 2 2.03 5.84 -5.02
N GLY A 3 2.03 7.13 -4.67
CA GLY A 3 2.89 8.12 -5.31
C GLY A 3 4.37 7.76 -5.22
N LYS A 4 4.85 7.38 -4.02
CA LYS A 4 6.25 6.94 -3.83
C LYS A 4 6.62 5.72 -4.69
N LEU A 5 5.69 4.77 -4.83
CA LEU A 5 5.88 3.60 -5.69
C LEU A 5 5.99 4.01 -7.16
N ILE A 6 5.11 4.92 -7.62
CA ILE A 6 5.12 5.43 -9.00
C ILE A 6 6.39 6.24 -9.26
N SER A 7 6.80 7.12 -8.33
CA SER A 7 8.05 7.89 -8.46
C SER A 7 9.25 6.97 -8.61
N ALA A 8 9.40 5.97 -7.72
CA ALA A 8 10.51 5.01 -7.80
C ALA A 8 10.47 4.17 -9.10
N PHE A 9 9.29 3.81 -9.59
CA PHE A 9 9.12 3.14 -10.88
C PHE A 9 9.61 4.02 -12.02
N LEU A 10 9.19 5.28 -12.06
CA LEU A 10 9.60 6.23 -13.09
C LEU A 10 11.10 6.53 -13.04
N GLU A 11 11.66 6.76 -11.86
CA GLU A 11 13.09 7.00 -11.68
C GLU A 11 13.95 5.83 -12.15
N LYS A 12 13.49 4.59 -11.97
CA LYS A 12 14.26 3.39 -12.34
C LYS A 12 14.10 2.97 -13.81
N LEU A 13 12.91 3.11 -14.36
CA LEU A 13 12.58 2.56 -15.68
C LEU A 13 12.40 3.64 -16.75
N PHE A 14 12.19 4.88 -16.34
CA PHE A 14 11.99 6.05 -17.19
C PHE A 14 12.84 7.24 -16.76
N SER A 15 14.04 6.98 -16.23
CA SER A 15 14.95 7.99 -15.67
C SER A 15 15.17 9.18 -16.60
N LYS A 16 15.33 8.93 -17.91
CA LYS A 16 15.52 9.98 -18.93
C LYS A 16 14.39 11.03 -18.90
N TYR A 17 13.13 10.59 -18.67
CA TYR A 17 11.94 11.46 -18.76
C TYR A 17 11.62 12.21 -17.45
N VAL A 18 12.25 11.83 -16.34
CA VAL A 18 12.13 12.52 -15.05
C VAL A 18 13.34 13.37 -14.72
N ASP A 19 14.33 13.43 -15.63
CA ASP A 19 15.52 14.26 -15.51
C ASP A 19 15.23 15.73 -15.87
N TYR A 20 15.79 16.66 -15.11
CA TYR A 20 15.63 18.10 -15.35
C TYR A 20 16.18 18.54 -16.70
N ASN A 21 17.30 17.96 -17.14
CA ASN A 21 17.90 18.29 -18.43
C ASN A 21 17.03 17.87 -19.61
N PHE A 22 16.24 16.80 -19.44
CA PHE A 22 15.28 16.38 -20.47
C PHE A 22 14.19 17.43 -20.67
N THR A 23 13.63 17.95 -19.58
CA THR A 23 12.60 19.00 -19.64
C THR A 23 13.15 20.29 -20.24
N ALA A 24 14.34 20.74 -19.78
CA ALA A 24 15.00 21.90 -20.32
C ALA A 24 15.30 21.76 -21.82
N GLY A 25 15.83 20.62 -22.24
CA GLY A 25 16.11 20.35 -23.66
C GLY A 25 14.85 20.28 -24.53
N LEU A 26 13.70 19.87 -23.96
CA LEU A 26 12.43 19.90 -24.67
C LEU A 26 11.91 21.36 -24.81
N GLU A 27 12.08 22.20 -23.80
CA GLU A 27 11.75 23.62 -23.84
C GLU A 27 12.60 24.34 -24.93
N ASP A 28 13.89 24.07 -24.99
CA ASP A 28 14.75 24.61 -26.05
C ASP A 28 14.26 24.22 -27.45
N GLN A 29 13.84 22.97 -27.65
CA GLN A 29 13.28 22.50 -28.92
C GLN A 29 11.95 23.20 -29.26
N LEU A 30 11.11 23.46 -28.27
CA LEU A 30 9.87 24.23 -28.46
C LEU A 30 10.16 25.68 -28.90
N ASP A 31 11.20 26.30 -28.36
CA ASP A 31 11.65 27.64 -28.77
C ASP A 31 12.18 27.65 -30.21
N GLU A 32 12.88 26.60 -30.62
CA GLU A 32 13.29 26.45 -32.01
C GLU A 32 12.11 26.28 -32.98
N ILE A 33 11.09 25.55 -32.57
CA ILE A 33 9.83 25.42 -33.33
C ILE A 33 9.13 26.79 -33.48
N THR A 34 9.01 27.52 -32.39
CA THR A 34 8.35 28.85 -32.39
C THR A 34 9.10 29.87 -33.23
N SER A 35 10.41 29.78 -33.28
CA SER A 35 11.24 30.62 -34.15
C SER A 35 11.30 30.17 -35.61
N GLY A 36 10.63 29.07 -35.96
CA GLY A 36 10.58 28.51 -37.34
C GLY A 36 11.85 27.81 -37.78
N LYS A 37 12.78 27.52 -36.87
CA LYS A 37 14.04 26.80 -37.18
C LYS A 37 13.87 25.31 -37.26
N GLU A 38 12.92 24.76 -36.54
CA GLU A 38 12.66 23.29 -36.49
C GLU A 38 11.18 22.96 -36.72
N SER A 39 10.91 21.79 -37.26
CA SER A 39 9.53 21.32 -37.50
C SER A 39 9.02 20.57 -36.24
N TRP A 40 7.84 20.97 -35.74
CA TRP A 40 7.18 20.31 -34.62
C TRP A 40 6.91 18.81 -34.89
N ILE A 41 6.61 18.44 -36.15
CA ILE A 41 6.36 17.04 -36.54
C ILE A 41 7.63 16.23 -36.32
N LYS A 42 8.79 16.73 -36.73
CA LYS A 42 10.07 16.04 -36.62
C LYS A 42 10.51 15.89 -35.17
N VAL A 43 10.32 16.92 -34.36
CA VAL A 43 10.61 16.86 -32.89
C VAL A 43 9.71 15.81 -32.23
N LEU A 44 8.41 15.78 -32.57
CA LEU A 44 7.48 14.83 -32.04
C LEU A 44 7.76 13.38 -32.47
N GLU A 45 8.16 13.17 -33.73
CA GLU A 45 8.57 11.86 -34.25
C GLU A 45 9.80 11.30 -33.51
N MET A 46 10.81 12.13 -33.29
CA MET A 46 12.01 11.73 -32.55
C MET A 46 11.66 11.37 -31.11
N PHE A 47 10.90 12.22 -30.42
CA PHE A 47 10.45 11.96 -29.06
C PHE A 47 9.66 10.64 -29.00
N TRP A 48 8.67 10.48 -29.89
CA TRP A 48 7.82 9.29 -29.89
C TRP A 48 8.57 7.99 -30.13
N LYS A 49 9.54 8.01 -31.05
CA LYS A 49 10.37 6.85 -31.35
C LYS A 49 11.16 6.39 -30.10
N ASP A 50 11.83 7.32 -29.43
CA ASP A 50 12.60 7.03 -28.23
C ASP A 50 11.69 6.55 -27.08
N PHE A 51 10.58 7.25 -26.87
CA PHE A 51 9.62 6.91 -25.84
C PHE A 51 9.01 5.51 -26.05
N ASN A 52 8.60 5.21 -27.28
CA ASN A 52 8.01 3.92 -27.62
C ASN A 52 9.00 2.76 -27.48
N ASN A 53 10.28 2.97 -27.83
CA ASN A 53 11.33 1.99 -27.60
C ASN A 53 11.48 1.69 -26.11
N ASN A 54 11.57 2.71 -25.26
CA ASN A 54 11.67 2.55 -23.81
C ASN A 54 10.45 1.83 -23.24
N VAL A 55 9.24 2.20 -23.67
CA VAL A 55 7.99 1.51 -23.25
C VAL A 55 8.03 0.04 -23.65
N SER A 56 8.55 -0.29 -24.82
CA SER A 56 8.65 -1.68 -25.30
C SER A 56 9.63 -2.48 -24.45
N GLU A 57 10.81 -1.93 -24.15
CA GLU A 57 11.79 -2.55 -23.24
C GLU A 57 11.22 -2.80 -21.85
N VAL A 58 10.45 -1.85 -21.31
CA VAL A 58 9.81 -2.01 -19.99
C VAL A 58 8.71 -3.07 -20.04
N LYS A 59 7.95 -3.16 -21.13
CA LYS A 59 6.92 -4.20 -21.32
C LYS A 59 7.49 -5.61 -21.40
N GLU A 60 8.70 -5.77 -21.93
CA GLU A 60 9.37 -7.07 -22.00
C GLU A 60 9.86 -7.57 -20.64
N LYS A 61 10.09 -6.66 -19.69
CA LYS A 61 10.47 -7.02 -18.33
C LYS A 61 9.36 -7.80 -17.64
N ARG A 62 9.71 -8.91 -16.99
CA ARG A 62 8.75 -9.67 -16.18
C ARG A 62 8.34 -8.85 -14.96
N THR A 63 7.09 -8.96 -14.58
CA THR A 63 6.55 -8.29 -13.36
C THR A 63 7.43 -8.52 -12.12
N ARG A 64 8.05 -9.69 -12.02
CA ARG A 64 8.94 -10.04 -10.92
C ARG A 64 10.20 -9.17 -10.91
N GLU A 65 10.83 -8.97 -12.05
CA GLU A 65 12.04 -8.14 -12.20
C GLU A 65 11.75 -6.69 -11.82
N VAL A 66 10.61 -6.16 -12.25
CA VAL A 66 10.15 -4.81 -11.86
C VAL A 66 9.92 -4.71 -10.35
N LEU A 67 9.31 -5.73 -9.75
CA LEU A 67 9.09 -5.77 -8.30
C LEU A 67 10.42 -5.87 -7.53
N ASP A 68 11.40 -6.60 -8.03
CA ASP A 68 12.72 -6.72 -7.40
C ASP A 68 13.47 -5.38 -7.45
N LEU A 69 13.46 -4.67 -8.59
CA LEU A 69 14.02 -3.32 -8.72
C LEU A 69 13.35 -2.32 -7.77
N LEU A 70 12.02 -2.35 -7.65
CA LEU A 70 11.29 -1.50 -6.74
C LEU A 70 11.55 -1.87 -5.26
N ASN A 71 11.72 -3.14 -4.98
CA ASN A 71 12.03 -3.64 -3.65
C ASN A 71 13.40 -3.16 -3.14
N GLU A 72 14.37 -3.03 -4.03
CA GLU A 72 15.68 -2.43 -3.73
C GLU A 72 15.56 -0.92 -3.51
N SER A 73 14.93 -0.21 -4.45
CA SER A 73 14.82 1.25 -4.42
C SER A 73 14.01 1.77 -3.23
N LEU A 74 12.93 1.08 -2.89
CA LEU A 74 12.03 1.48 -1.81
C LEU A 74 12.35 0.82 -0.47
N GLY A 75 13.38 -0.03 -0.41
CA GLY A 75 13.71 -0.80 0.77
C GLY A 75 13.77 0.03 2.05
N ALA A 76 14.53 1.12 2.04
CA ALA A 76 14.67 2.02 3.19
C ALA A 76 13.37 2.74 3.59
N LEU A 77 12.45 2.94 2.65
CA LEU A 77 11.15 3.59 2.91
C LEU A 77 10.09 2.61 3.44
N ILE A 78 10.19 1.35 3.03
CA ILE A 78 9.16 0.32 3.26
C ILE A 78 9.49 -0.53 4.50
N PHE A 79 10.75 -0.90 4.65
CA PHE A 79 11.22 -1.75 5.74
C PHE A 79 11.82 -0.92 6.88
N ASP A 80 11.93 -1.53 8.03
CA ASP A 80 12.61 -0.92 9.16
C ASP A 80 14.12 -1.05 8.98
N THR A 81 14.87 -0.13 9.56
CA THR A 81 16.33 -0.17 9.61
C THR A 81 16.78 -0.55 11.01
N ASP A 82 17.85 -1.34 11.10
CA ASP A 82 18.52 -1.61 12.38
C ASP A 82 19.34 -0.40 12.85
N LYS A 83 20.03 -0.57 13.98
CA LYS A 83 20.89 0.49 14.58
C LYS A 83 22.07 0.85 13.67
N ASP A 84 22.47 -0.04 12.80
CA ASP A 84 23.60 0.10 11.87
C ASP A 84 23.15 0.63 10.49
N GLY A 85 21.84 0.91 10.32
CA GLY A 85 21.28 1.44 9.08
C GLY A 85 20.94 0.38 8.04
N ASN A 86 21.07 -0.93 8.34
CA ASN A 86 20.74 -1.99 7.42
C ASN A 86 19.22 -2.25 7.39
N ILE A 87 18.71 -2.61 6.23
CA ILE A 87 17.29 -2.86 6.02
C ILE A 87 16.89 -4.21 6.61
N VAL A 88 16.00 -4.20 7.60
CA VAL A 88 15.50 -5.41 8.25
C VAL A 88 14.33 -5.98 7.44
N ARG A 89 14.57 -7.11 6.79
CA ARG A 89 13.56 -7.84 6.00
C ARG A 89 13.10 -9.15 6.65
N LYS A 90 13.48 -9.40 7.89
CA LYS A 90 13.10 -10.63 8.60
C LYS A 90 11.58 -10.67 8.84
N CYS A 91 10.97 -11.82 8.56
CA CYS A 91 9.55 -12.03 8.85
C CYS A 91 9.33 -12.15 10.35
N GLN A 92 8.34 -11.43 10.88
CA GLN A 92 7.99 -11.44 12.30
C GLN A 92 7.18 -12.66 12.73
N LEU A 93 6.64 -13.43 11.76
CA LEU A 93 5.77 -14.57 12.05
C LEU A 93 6.53 -15.90 12.01
N CYS A 94 7.43 -16.11 11.06
CA CYS A 94 8.15 -17.38 10.88
C CYS A 94 9.65 -17.27 11.13
N ASP A 95 10.20 -16.10 11.40
CA ASP A 95 11.60 -15.78 11.69
C ASP A 95 12.64 -16.22 10.62
N THR A 96 12.29 -17.14 9.73
CA THR A 96 13.16 -17.69 8.68
C THR A 96 12.93 -17.04 7.31
N GLY A 97 11.73 -16.48 7.07
CA GLY A 97 11.37 -15.86 5.80
C GLY A 97 11.82 -14.42 5.69
N SER A 98 12.00 -13.97 4.46
CA SER A 98 12.29 -12.58 4.11
C SER A 98 11.05 -11.86 3.60
N LEU A 99 10.89 -10.59 4.00
CA LEU A 99 9.80 -9.73 3.54
C LEU A 99 10.16 -9.06 2.23
N SER A 100 9.25 -9.10 1.27
CA SER A 100 9.41 -8.47 -0.04
C SER A 100 8.12 -7.83 -0.54
N LEU A 101 8.28 -6.89 -1.46
CA LEU A 101 7.17 -6.28 -2.19
C LEU A 101 6.54 -7.33 -3.11
N LYS A 102 5.23 -7.48 -3.01
CA LYS A 102 4.43 -8.39 -3.84
C LYS A 102 3.24 -7.66 -4.44
N ASN A 103 2.74 -8.16 -5.55
CA ASN A 103 1.52 -7.65 -6.18
C ASN A 103 0.35 -8.59 -5.92
N SER A 104 -0.80 -8.03 -5.60
CA SER A 104 -2.04 -8.77 -5.42
C SER A 104 -2.75 -8.92 -6.77
N PHE A 105 -3.40 -10.07 -6.99
CA PHE A 105 -4.23 -10.32 -8.18
C PHE A 105 -5.34 -9.27 -8.37
N ARG A 106 -5.81 -8.63 -7.30
CA ARG A 106 -6.83 -7.58 -7.33
C ARG A 106 -6.26 -6.17 -7.53
N GLY A 107 -4.99 -6.05 -7.90
CA GLY A 107 -4.34 -4.77 -8.16
C GLY A 107 -4.01 -3.98 -6.90
N GLY A 108 -2.89 -4.28 -6.27
CA GLY A 108 -2.35 -3.51 -5.15
C GLY A 108 -1.04 -4.10 -4.66
N ALA A 109 -0.09 -3.24 -4.35
CA ALA A 109 1.18 -3.65 -3.78
C ALA A 109 1.03 -3.91 -2.27
N PHE A 110 1.63 -4.98 -1.78
CA PHE A 110 1.68 -5.34 -0.37
C PHE A 110 3.04 -5.97 -0.04
N ILE A 111 3.37 -6.05 1.23
CA ILE A 111 4.55 -6.75 1.72
C ILE A 111 4.13 -8.16 2.13
N GLY A 112 4.83 -9.16 1.64
CA GLY A 112 4.57 -10.56 1.96
C GLY A 112 5.84 -11.33 2.28
N CYS A 113 5.71 -12.43 3.02
CA CYS A 113 6.80 -13.33 3.35
C CYS A 113 7.20 -14.20 2.14
N SER A 114 8.51 -14.53 2.04
CA SER A 114 9.05 -15.44 1.03
C SER A 114 8.58 -16.88 1.22
N ASN A 115 8.27 -17.28 2.46
CA ASN A 115 7.86 -18.64 2.81
C ASN A 115 6.36 -18.91 2.57
N TYR A 116 5.70 -18.14 1.72
CA TYR A 116 4.35 -18.48 1.31
C TYR A 116 4.35 -19.75 0.46
N PRO A 117 3.44 -20.72 0.67
CA PRO A 117 2.20 -20.66 1.46
C PRO A 117 2.29 -21.03 2.95
N ASP A 118 3.43 -21.53 3.42
CA ASP A 118 3.60 -21.98 4.81
C ASP A 118 3.47 -20.81 5.79
N CYS A 119 4.09 -19.68 5.48
CA CYS A 119 3.92 -18.43 6.20
C CYS A 119 3.01 -17.47 5.43
N LYS A 120 1.88 -17.14 6.00
CA LYS A 120 0.87 -16.24 5.40
C LYS A 120 1.00 -14.80 5.86
N PHE A 121 2.16 -14.40 6.40
CA PHE A 121 2.36 -13.03 6.85
C PHE A 121 2.26 -12.06 5.69
N THR A 122 1.40 -11.05 5.84
CA THR A 122 1.23 -9.94 4.90
C THR A 122 0.98 -8.65 5.66
N ARG A 123 1.49 -7.53 5.12
CA ARG A 123 1.17 -6.20 5.65
C ARG A 123 1.01 -5.18 4.52
N PRO A 124 0.28 -4.07 4.75
CA PRO A 124 0.21 -2.97 3.80
C PRO A 124 1.58 -2.35 3.55
N LEU A 125 1.73 -1.70 2.39
CA LEU A 125 2.95 -0.98 2.02
C LEU A 125 3.25 0.17 3.00
N SER A 126 2.21 0.87 3.47
CA SER A 126 2.33 1.97 4.41
C SER A 126 2.60 1.49 5.83
N LYS A 127 3.69 1.97 6.45
CA LYS A 127 3.98 1.75 7.87
C LYS A 127 2.85 2.25 8.77
N ALA A 128 2.29 3.41 8.47
CA ALA A 128 1.16 3.98 9.23
C ALA A 128 -0.09 3.09 9.16
N LYS A 129 -0.42 2.55 7.97
CA LYS A 129 -1.54 1.59 7.84
C LYS A 129 -1.24 0.26 8.50
N ALA A 130 0.01 -0.21 8.45
CA ALA A 130 0.43 -1.43 9.13
C ALA A 130 0.31 -1.29 10.65
N ALA A 131 0.75 -0.16 11.23
CA ALA A 131 0.63 0.14 12.64
C ALA A 131 -0.85 0.25 13.09
N ALA A 132 -1.67 0.93 12.31
CA ALA A 132 -3.12 1.00 12.58
C ALA A 132 -3.80 -0.37 12.52
N GLN A 133 -3.38 -1.23 11.60
CA GLN A 133 -3.92 -2.59 11.45
C GLN A 133 -3.48 -3.50 12.61
N SER A 134 -2.25 -3.37 13.09
CA SER A 134 -1.78 -4.14 14.27
C SER A 134 -2.46 -3.69 15.56
N GLN A 135 -2.74 -2.39 15.73
CA GLN A 135 -3.49 -1.88 16.90
C GLN A 135 -4.95 -2.33 16.92
N LEU A 136 -5.51 -2.70 15.77
CA LEU A 136 -6.88 -3.20 15.62
C LEU A 136 -6.94 -4.73 15.42
N ALA A 137 -5.82 -5.43 15.63
CA ALA A 137 -5.76 -6.89 15.50
C ALA A 137 -6.64 -7.59 16.54
N GLU A 138 -6.74 -7.01 17.73
CA GLU A 138 -7.63 -7.49 18.78
C GLU A 138 -8.93 -6.65 18.83
N PRO A 139 -10.08 -7.29 19.14
CA PRO A 139 -11.34 -6.58 19.30
C PRO A 139 -11.24 -5.56 20.44
N LYS A 140 -11.38 -4.27 20.13
CA LYS A 140 -11.36 -3.22 21.14
C LYS A 140 -12.78 -2.96 21.65
N PHE A 141 -13.00 -3.15 22.94
CA PHE A 141 -14.26 -2.79 23.59
C PHE A 141 -14.42 -1.26 23.60
N LEU A 142 -15.55 -0.76 23.10
CA LEU A 142 -15.86 0.67 23.03
C LEU A 142 -16.89 1.12 24.06
N GLY A 143 -17.73 0.21 24.53
CA GLY A 143 -18.79 0.53 25.49
C GLY A 143 -20.04 -0.33 25.31
N LYS A 144 -21.12 0.06 25.98
CA LYS A 144 -22.41 -0.61 25.91
C LYS A 144 -23.40 0.23 25.14
N HIS A 145 -24.17 -0.41 24.27
CA HIS A 145 -25.34 0.19 23.63
C HIS A 145 -26.47 0.34 24.62
N GLU A 146 -27.43 1.22 24.33
CA GLU A 146 -28.62 1.45 25.18
C GLU A 146 -29.42 0.17 25.48
N ASN A 147 -29.34 -0.81 24.57
CA ASN A 147 -30.00 -2.12 24.74
C ASN A 147 -29.18 -3.11 25.61
N GLY A 148 -28.05 -2.68 26.20
CA GLY A 148 -27.19 -3.50 27.04
C GLY A 148 -26.15 -4.35 26.31
N ASN A 149 -26.16 -4.37 24.97
CA ASN A 149 -25.19 -5.12 24.17
C ASN A 149 -23.82 -4.45 24.18
N ASP A 150 -22.77 -5.25 24.23
CA ASP A 150 -21.41 -4.76 24.16
C ASP A 150 -21.04 -4.38 22.71
N ILE A 151 -20.34 -3.26 22.54
CA ILE A 151 -19.88 -2.74 21.25
C ILE A 151 -18.37 -2.93 21.16
N TYR A 152 -17.94 -3.63 20.12
CA TYR A 152 -16.54 -3.86 19.81
C TYR A 152 -16.16 -3.24 18.48
N LEU A 153 -14.99 -2.60 18.44
CA LEU A 153 -14.31 -2.23 17.20
C LEU A 153 -13.47 -3.42 16.77
N LYS A 154 -13.77 -3.98 15.61
CA LYS A 154 -13.03 -5.09 14.98
C LYS A 154 -12.48 -4.66 13.64
N ASN A 155 -11.42 -5.32 13.19
CA ASN A 155 -10.87 -5.10 11.87
C ASN A 155 -11.29 -6.23 10.93
N GLY A 156 -11.90 -5.88 9.81
CA GLY A 156 -12.35 -6.82 8.79
C GLY A 156 -11.66 -6.61 7.45
N ARG A 157 -12.05 -7.40 6.46
CA ARG A 157 -11.51 -7.37 5.10
C ARG A 157 -11.62 -6.00 4.43
N PHE A 158 -12.63 -5.21 4.77
CA PHE A 158 -12.92 -3.91 4.19
C PHE A 158 -12.47 -2.73 5.07
N GLY A 159 -11.88 -3.01 6.22
CA GLY A 159 -11.42 -2.02 7.20
C GLY A 159 -12.09 -2.18 8.57
N PRO A 160 -11.91 -1.20 9.46
CA PRO A 160 -12.52 -1.22 10.79
C PRO A 160 -14.05 -1.19 10.70
N TYR A 161 -14.70 -1.99 11.53
CA TYR A 161 -16.16 -2.00 11.65
C TYR A 161 -16.58 -2.18 13.10
N LEU A 162 -17.80 -1.76 13.42
CA LEU A 162 -18.42 -1.95 14.73
C LEU A 162 -19.23 -3.24 14.74
N GLN A 163 -19.03 -4.05 15.75
CA GLN A 163 -19.82 -5.25 15.99
C GLN A 163 -20.51 -5.18 17.33
N TYR A 164 -21.80 -5.46 17.32
CA TYR A 164 -22.59 -5.71 18.53
C TYR A 164 -22.48 -7.17 18.92
N GLU A 165 -22.11 -7.46 20.16
CA GLU A 165 -22.21 -8.79 20.70
C GLU A 165 -23.59 -8.94 21.27
N LYS A 166 -24.43 -9.82 20.70
CA LYS A 166 -25.76 -10.10 21.23
C LYS A 166 -25.61 -10.80 22.57
N LEU A 167 -26.27 -10.28 23.60
CA LEU A 167 -26.44 -11.00 24.84
C LEU A 167 -27.09 -12.35 24.52
N LYS A 168 -26.63 -13.44 25.13
CA LYS A 168 -27.31 -14.73 25.06
C LYS A 168 -28.71 -14.56 25.63
N ASP A 169 -29.69 -15.27 25.08
CA ASP A 169 -31.12 -15.09 25.40
C ASP A 169 -31.43 -15.19 26.92
N GLU A 170 -30.62 -15.91 27.69
CA GLU A 170 -30.69 -16.02 29.15
C GLU A 170 -30.41 -14.69 29.89
N GLU A 171 -29.51 -13.84 29.38
CA GLU A 171 -29.22 -12.53 29.98
C GLU A 171 -30.23 -11.46 29.59
N LEU A 172 -30.98 -11.65 28.50
CA LEU A 172 -32.07 -10.76 28.07
C LEU A 172 -33.29 -10.83 28.97
N GLU A 173 -33.56 -11.97 29.61
CA GLU A 173 -34.65 -12.09 30.57
C GLU A 173 -34.35 -11.40 31.90
N GLU A 174 -33.11 -11.46 32.39
CA GLU A 174 -32.72 -10.77 33.62
C GLU A 174 -32.77 -9.24 33.49
N THR A 175 -32.38 -8.70 32.31
CA THR A 175 -32.43 -7.25 32.09
C THR A 175 -33.87 -6.73 31.95
N LYS A 176 -34.77 -7.51 31.38
CA LYS A 176 -36.23 -7.18 31.32
C LYS A 176 -36.90 -7.17 32.69
N THR A 177 -36.51 -8.08 33.56
CA THR A 177 -37.04 -8.14 34.93
C THR A 177 -36.54 -7.02 35.84
N LYS A 178 -35.26 -6.56 35.65
CA LYS A 178 -34.71 -5.42 36.38
C LYS A 178 -35.31 -4.07 35.93
N LYS A 179 -35.62 -3.89 34.64
CA LYS A 179 -36.33 -2.68 34.13
C LYS A 179 -37.79 -2.60 34.62
N LYS A 180 -38.51 -3.73 34.72
CA LYS A 180 -39.89 -3.75 35.24
C LYS A 180 -39.98 -3.42 36.73
N LYS A 181 -38.93 -3.70 37.53
CA LYS A 181 -38.90 -3.34 38.97
C LYS A 181 -38.54 -1.86 39.21
N LYS A 182 -37.89 -1.16 38.27
CA LYS A 182 -37.54 0.27 38.38
C LYS A 182 -38.70 1.21 38.02
N ASN A 183 -39.66 0.75 37.24
CA ASN A 183 -40.85 1.54 36.84
C ASN A 183 -42.09 1.34 37.74
N LYS A 184 -41.91 0.66 38.90
CA LYS A 184 -42.98 0.46 39.89
C LYS A 184 -42.65 1.06 41.27
N LYS A 185 -41.77 2.08 41.30
CA LYS A 185 -41.56 2.91 42.50
C LYS A 185 -41.85 4.36 42.19
#